data_17a1c7dc0dc9eace3ab111ddfa8c5fd9
#
_entry.id   17a1c7dc0dc9eace3ab111ddfa8c5fd9
#
_cell.length_a   1.000
_cell.length_b   1.000
_cell.length_c   1.000
_cell.angle_alpha   90.00
_cell.angle_beta   90.00
_cell.angle_gamma   90.00
#
_symmetry.space_group_name_H-M   'P 1'
#
loop_
_entity.id
_entity.type
_entity.pdbx_description
1 polymer ?
#
loop_
_entity_poly.entity_id
_entity_poly.type
_entity_poly.pdbx_seq_one_letter_code
_entity_poly.pdbx_strand_id
1 'polypeptide(L)'
;MKITCHELDGGRLSSSDVDESLERWKQGEGAFWLDVEGYDESSLESLLNRIGVNEFLKRRCLHAGVQTVVIAIPQGTFADIMIFANPGCTERTRVSALALKDLLITMKKQPVEEAVPVAVELEALELGEISTSGVLCALLLEHAAVTSRHGRALREKVLEFGDRMDDDVESVDPEEIEALIRANLLTVAVADEQNEAFSLLPNAKSRGFATAELEPELALLNTMADSTERLSRRVEMRAENLIRRQSDHKQGLLNRRLGLLTIISAIFMPLTLLAGIWGMNFQNMP
;
A
#
# COMPACT_ATOMS: atom_id res chain seq x y z
N MET A 1 17.97 -3.33 18.30
CA MET A 1 18.04 -4.15 17.07
C MET A 1 17.83 -5.60 17.44
N LYS A 2 16.86 -6.25 16.83
CA LYS A 2 16.61 -7.70 16.91
C LYS A 2 17.05 -8.31 15.59
N ILE A 3 17.81 -9.38 15.62
CA ILE A 3 18.24 -10.12 14.43
C ILE A 3 17.77 -11.56 14.58
N THR A 4 17.03 -12.05 13.61
CA THR A 4 16.66 -13.46 13.50
C THR A 4 17.41 -14.03 12.30
N CYS A 5 18.10 -15.16 12.49
CA CYS A 5 18.83 -15.84 11.43
C CYS A 5 18.14 -17.14 11.09
N HIS A 6 17.96 -17.36 9.79
CA HIS A 6 17.43 -18.59 9.23
C HIS A 6 18.46 -19.21 8.28
N GLU A 7 18.75 -20.48 8.48
CA GLU A 7 19.53 -21.26 7.54
C GLU A 7 18.59 -21.89 6.50
N LEU A 8 19.01 -21.83 5.25
CA LEU A 8 18.30 -22.39 4.11
C LEU A 8 18.94 -23.77 3.81
N ASP A 9 18.29 -24.84 4.22
CA ASP A 9 18.79 -26.21 4.01
C ASP A 9 17.72 -27.06 3.34
N GLY A 10 18.00 -27.49 2.11
CA GLY A 10 17.24 -28.53 1.40
C GLY A 10 15.72 -28.32 1.31
N GLY A 11 15.23 -27.07 1.30
CA GLY A 11 13.80 -26.78 1.24
C GLY A 11 13.15 -26.42 2.57
N ARG A 12 13.94 -26.16 3.62
CA ARG A 12 13.45 -25.78 4.96
C ARG A 12 14.16 -24.54 5.48
N LEU A 13 13.42 -23.73 6.23
CA LEU A 13 13.96 -22.66 7.05
C LEU A 13 14.18 -23.20 8.47
N SER A 14 15.41 -23.14 8.96
CA SER A 14 15.73 -23.47 10.35
C SER A 14 16.34 -22.26 11.04
N SER A 15 15.98 -22.05 12.32
CA SER A 15 16.59 -20.98 13.11
C SER A 15 18.03 -21.35 13.45
N SER A 16 18.96 -20.39 13.29
CA SER A 16 20.38 -20.58 13.57
C SER A 16 20.97 -19.40 14.32
N ASP A 17 22.15 -19.59 14.93
CA ASP A 17 22.87 -18.51 15.59
C ASP A 17 23.49 -17.55 14.56
N VAL A 18 23.36 -16.24 14.81
CA VAL A 18 23.80 -15.20 13.88
C VAL A 18 25.30 -15.22 13.65
N ASP A 19 26.08 -15.40 14.73
CA ASP A 19 27.55 -15.32 14.66
C ASP A 19 28.15 -16.54 13.96
N GLU A 20 27.65 -17.73 14.30
CA GLU A 20 28.01 -18.99 13.64
C GLU A 20 27.63 -18.98 12.15
N SER A 21 26.43 -18.54 11.83
CA SER A 21 25.94 -18.46 10.45
C SER A 21 26.78 -17.52 9.58
N LEU A 22 27.14 -16.34 10.11
CA LEU A 22 27.97 -15.38 9.37
C LEU A 22 29.39 -15.92 9.13
N GLU A 23 29.98 -16.66 10.08
CA GLU A 23 31.30 -17.29 9.87
C GLU A 23 31.24 -18.40 8.80
N ARG A 24 30.21 -19.26 8.84
CA ARG A 24 29.97 -20.29 7.81
C ARG A 24 29.76 -19.67 6.44
N TRP A 25 28.92 -18.62 6.36
CA TRP A 25 28.71 -17.90 5.10
C TRP A 25 30.00 -17.34 4.51
N LYS A 26 30.87 -16.73 5.34
CA LYS A 26 32.19 -16.24 4.87
C LYS A 26 33.10 -17.33 4.35
N GLN A 27 32.96 -18.55 4.86
CA GLN A 27 33.68 -19.73 4.40
C GLN A 27 33.07 -20.31 3.10
N GLY A 28 31.91 -19.77 2.68
CA GLY A 28 31.17 -20.24 1.51
C GLY A 28 30.32 -21.49 1.81
N GLU A 29 29.96 -21.70 3.07
CA GLU A 29 29.16 -22.82 3.54
C GLU A 29 27.76 -22.38 3.89
N GLY A 30 26.74 -22.90 3.17
CA GLY A 30 25.33 -22.66 3.42
C GLY A 30 24.80 -21.34 2.85
N ALA A 31 23.48 -21.23 2.87
CA ALA A 31 22.76 -20.03 2.51
C ALA A 31 21.91 -19.55 3.71
N PHE A 32 21.84 -18.23 3.92
CA PHE A 32 21.25 -17.67 5.13
C PHE A 32 20.35 -16.48 4.82
N TRP A 33 19.33 -16.33 5.66
CA TRP A 33 18.47 -15.15 5.71
C TRP A 33 18.54 -14.50 7.09
N LEU A 34 18.98 -13.24 7.14
CA LEU A 34 18.98 -12.39 8.34
C LEU A 34 17.79 -11.44 8.28
N ASP A 35 16.86 -11.56 9.22
CA ASP A 35 15.78 -10.59 9.39
C ASP A 35 16.11 -9.62 10.55
N VAL A 36 16.26 -8.35 10.22
CA VAL A 36 16.72 -7.29 11.11
C VAL A 36 15.60 -6.31 11.40
N GLU A 37 15.16 -6.25 12.66
CA GLU A 37 14.07 -5.39 13.11
C GLU A 37 14.53 -4.38 14.16
N GLY A 38 13.92 -3.19 14.15
CA GLY A 38 14.10 -2.17 15.19
C GLY A 38 15.55 -1.69 15.32
N TYR A 39 16.22 -1.48 14.18
CA TYR A 39 17.60 -1.03 14.13
C TYR A 39 17.71 0.49 14.21
N ASP A 40 18.78 0.96 14.80
CA ASP A 40 19.34 2.30 14.63
C ASP A 40 20.50 2.30 13.61
N GLU A 41 20.87 3.48 13.12
CA GLU A 41 21.89 3.62 12.07
C GLU A 41 23.23 3.01 12.47
N SER A 42 23.65 3.20 13.74
CA SER A 42 24.94 2.73 14.24
C SER A 42 25.01 1.20 14.36
N SER A 43 23.94 0.59 14.83
CA SER A 43 23.87 -0.87 14.97
C SER A 43 23.79 -1.57 13.60
N LEU A 44 23.05 -0.99 12.66
CA LEU A 44 23.00 -1.51 11.28
C LEU A 44 24.36 -1.34 10.58
N GLU A 45 25.01 -0.19 10.71
CA GLU A 45 26.34 0.04 10.14
C GLU A 45 27.36 -0.98 10.65
N SER A 46 27.35 -1.25 11.96
CA SER A 46 28.22 -2.26 12.57
C SER A 46 28.01 -3.65 11.96
N LEU A 47 26.74 -4.07 11.77
CA LEU A 47 26.41 -5.33 11.13
C LEU A 47 26.90 -5.38 9.68
N LEU A 48 26.62 -4.36 8.88
CA LEU A 48 27.02 -4.30 7.47
C LEU A 48 28.55 -4.28 7.29
N ASN A 49 29.29 -3.61 8.21
CA ASN A 49 30.75 -3.62 8.23
C ASN A 49 31.29 -5.03 8.55
N ARG A 50 30.66 -5.74 9.50
CA ARG A 50 31.05 -7.12 9.86
C ARG A 50 30.84 -8.09 8.70
N ILE A 51 29.79 -7.91 7.91
CA ILE A 51 29.51 -8.67 6.70
C ILE A 51 30.48 -8.32 5.56
N GLY A 52 31.03 -7.12 5.54
CA GLY A 52 31.92 -6.62 4.47
C GLY A 52 31.15 -6.11 3.25
N VAL A 53 29.97 -5.49 3.49
CA VAL A 53 29.16 -4.92 2.41
C VAL A 53 29.89 -3.74 1.77
N ASN A 54 29.82 -3.66 0.44
CA ASN A 54 30.38 -2.55 -0.34
C ASN A 54 29.85 -1.20 0.16
N GLU A 55 30.71 -0.17 0.21
CA GLU A 55 30.37 1.16 0.74
C GLU A 55 29.17 1.80 0.03
N PHE A 56 29.00 1.56 -1.27
CA PHE A 56 27.85 2.05 -2.01
C PHE A 56 26.54 1.42 -1.53
N LEU A 57 26.48 0.09 -1.41
CA LEU A 57 25.30 -0.62 -0.90
C LEU A 57 25.05 -0.30 0.58
N LYS A 58 26.12 -0.19 1.39
CA LYS A 58 26.03 0.19 2.80
C LYS A 58 25.32 1.54 2.97
N ARG A 59 25.71 2.57 2.21
CA ARG A 59 25.03 3.87 2.20
C ARG A 59 23.56 3.76 1.84
N ARG A 60 23.22 2.91 0.88
CA ARG A 60 21.81 2.70 0.51
C ARG A 60 21.00 2.06 1.63
N CYS A 61 21.56 1.07 2.32
CA CYS A 61 20.91 0.46 3.48
C CYS A 61 20.71 1.46 4.64
N LEU A 62 21.71 2.29 4.95
CA LEU A 62 21.64 3.27 6.03
C LEU A 62 20.64 4.40 5.73
N HIS A 63 20.57 4.85 4.48
CA HIS A 63 19.66 5.92 4.04
C HIS A 63 18.41 5.40 3.32
N ALA A 64 18.01 4.17 3.60
CA ALA A 64 16.77 3.60 3.09
C ALA A 64 15.54 4.37 3.59
N GLY A 65 14.47 4.39 2.77
CA GLY A 65 13.18 4.92 3.20
C GLY A 65 12.77 6.26 2.60
N VAL A 66 13.50 6.78 1.61
CA VAL A 66 13.15 8.03 0.91
C VAL A 66 12.37 7.78 -0.37
N GLN A 67 12.76 6.77 -1.14
CA GLN A 67 12.14 6.40 -2.41
C GLN A 67 12.27 4.90 -2.64
N THR A 68 11.30 4.31 -3.34
CA THR A 68 11.41 2.94 -3.83
C THR A 68 12.59 2.85 -4.80
N VAL A 69 13.49 1.93 -4.54
CA VAL A 69 14.72 1.76 -5.30
C VAL A 69 15.05 0.28 -5.41
N VAL A 70 15.38 -0.16 -6.62
CA VAL A 70 16.03 -1.45 -6.85
C VAL A 70 17.36 -1.18 -7.55
N ILE A 71 18.46 -1.56 -6.90
CA ILE A 71 19.82 -1.33 -7.40
C ILE A 71 20.56 -2.66 -7.42
N ALA A 72 21.07 -3.03 -8.59
CA ALA A 72 21.90 -4.20 -8.75
C ALA A 72 23.34 -3.79 -9.12
N ILE A 73 24.31 -4.32 -8.38
CA ILE A 73 25.74 -4.27 -8.70
C ILE A 73 26.29 -5.69 -8.66
N PRO A 74 27.50 -5.95 -9.19
CA PRO A 74 28.05 -7.30 -9.23
C PRO A 74 28.10 -8.01 -7.87
N GLN A 75 28.23 -7.28 -6.75
CA GLN A 75 28.28 -7.84 -5.41
C GLN A 75 26.90 -8.27 -4.90
N GLY A 76 25.84 -7.53 -5.21
CA GLY A 76 24.50 -7.83 -4.71
C GLY A 76 23.43 -6.90 -5.25
N THR A 77 22.19 -7.18 -4.86
CA THR A 77 21.00 -6.36 -5.18
C THR A 77 20.43 -5.78 -3.89
N PHE A 78 20.20 -4.48 -3.89
CA PHE A 78 19.47 -3.76 -2.86
C PHE A 78 18.09 -3.38 -3.38
N ALA A 79 17.05 -3.65 -2.59
CA ALA A 79 15.68 -3.22 -2.85
C ALA A 79 15.12 -2.52 -1.61
N ASP A 80 14.43 -1.39 -1.80
CA ASP A 80 13.72 -0.66 -0.74
C ASP A 80 12.30 -0.40 -1.21
N ILE A 81 11.32 -0.99 -0.53
CA ILE A 81 9.94 -1.11 -1.01
C ILE A 81 8.97 -0.69 0.09
N MET A 82 7.95 0.08 -0.29
CA MET A 82 6.86 0.44 0.61
C MET A 82 5.86 -0.71 0.75
N ILE A 83 5.45 -0.95 1.99
CA ILE A 83 4.48 -1.99 2.35
C ILE A 83 3.50 -1.48 3.40
N PHE A 84 2.42 -2.23 3.64
CA PHE A 84 1.60 -2.05 4.83
C PHE A 84 2.26 -2.72 6.05
N ALA A 85 2.24 -2.03 7.19
CA ALA A 85 2.83 -2.55 8.43
C ALA A 85 2.09 -3.78 8.96
N ASN A 86 0.77 -3.81 8.79
CA ASN A 86 -0.10 -4.91 9.24
C ASN A 86 -1.15 -5.20 8.17
N PRO A 87 -1.60 -6.44 8.05
CA PRO A 87 -2.59 -6.85 7.04
C PRO A 87 -3.94 -6.13 7.15
N GLY A 88 -4.29 -5.58 8.31
CA GLY A 88 -5.59 -4.93 8.58
C GLY A 88 -5.52 -3.42 8.78
N CYS A 89 -4.34 -2.78 8.69
CA CYS A 89 -4.20 -1.36 8.96
C CYS A 89 -3.79 -0.56 7.71
N THR A 90 -3.97 0.76 7.79
CA THR A 90 -3.55 1.70 6.75
C THR A 90 -2.16 2.31 7.01
N GLU A 91 -1.47 1.83 8.06
CA GLU A 91 -0.14 2.31 8.38
C GLU A 91 0.88 1.74 7.38
N ARG A 92 1.68 2.62 6.81
CA ARG A 92 2.72 2.28 5.83
C ARG A 92 4.07 2.23 6.50
N THR A 93 4.87 1.28 6.08
CA THR A 93 6.28 1.18 6.44
C THR A 93 7.11 0.79 5.22
N ARG A 94 8.39 0.61 5.40
CA ARG A 94 9.28 0.16 4.33
C ARG A 94 10.07 -1.05 4.78
N VAL A 95 10.25 -1.97 3.84
CA VAL A 95 11.19 -3.08 3.97
C VAL A 95 12.32 -2.86 2.98
N SER A 96 13.53 -2.88 3.49
CA SER A 96 14.74 -2.89 2.67
C SER A 96 15.29 -4.30 2.65
N ALA A 97 15.71 -4.77 1.49
CA ALA A 97 16.33 -6.07 1.32
C ALA A 97 17.69 -5.91 0.63
N LEU A 98 18.69 -6.59 1.15
CA LEU A 98 20.02 -6.70 0.54
C LEU A 98 20.30 -8.18 0.24
N ALA A 99 20.26 -8.54 -1.03
CA ALA A 99 20.59 -9.88 -1.50
C ALA A 99 22.05 -9.93 -1.95
N LEU A 100 22.86 -10.66 -1.21
CA LEU A 100 24.25 -11.02 -1.56
C LEU A 100 24.29 -12.49 -1.99
N LYS A 101 25.43 -12.96 -2.47
CA LYS A 101 25.59 -14.37 -2.78
C LYS A 101 25.35 -15.20 -1.51
N ASP A 102 24.36 -16.07 -1.52
CA ASP A 102 23.98 -16.98 -0.43
C ASP A 102 23.66 -16.29 0.91
N LEU A 103 23.38 -14.97 0.90
CA LEU A 103 22.94 -14.21 2.07
C LEU A 103 21.89 -13.19 1.70
N LEU A 104 20.70 -13.30 2.28
CA LEU A 104 19.66 -12.29 2.23
C LEU A 104 19.61 -11.55 3.58
N ILE A 105 19.51 -10.23 3.55
CA ILE A 105 19.31 -9.39 4.74
C ILE A 105 18.06 -8.56 4.49
N THR A 106 17.02 -8.79 5.30
CA THR A 106 15.84 -7.91 5.33
C THR A 106 15.94 -6.97 6.53
N MET A 107 15.58 -5.72 6.32
CA MET A 107 15.75 -4.64 7.30
C MET A 107 14.43 -3.88 7.44
N LYS A 108 13.90 -3.85 8.66
CA LYS A 108 12.65 -3.19 9.04
C LYS A 108 12.89 -2.28 10.24
N LYS A 109 12.60 -0.97 10.13
CA LYS A 109 12.72 -0.04 11.26
C LYS A 109 11.65 -0.27 12.33
N GLN A 110 10.47 -0.72 11.89
CA GLN A 110 9.35 -1.09 12.75
C GLN A 110 8.99 -2.55 12.52
N PRO A 111 8.48 -3.26 13.53
CA PRO A 111 7.96 -4.60 13.34
C PRO A 111 6.87 -4.61 12.26
N VAL A 112 6.90 -5.62 11.42
CA VAL A 112 5.91 -5.85 10.37
C VAL A 112 5.23 -7.17 10.67
N GLU A 113 3.90 -7.15 10.74
CA GLU A 113 3.11 -8.37 10.92
C GLU A 113 2.89 -9.02 9.55
N GLU A 114 3.34 -10.25 9.41
CA GLU A 114 3.11 -11.04 8.20
C GLU A 114 1.72 -11.71 8.27
N ALA A 115 0.94 -11.57 7.20
CA ALA A 115 -0.37 -12.22 7.11
C ALA A 115 -0.23 -13.73 6.92
N VAL A 116 0.81 -14.14 6.18
CA VAL A 116 1.18 -15.53 5.96
C VAL A 116 2.67 -15.67 6.26
N PRO A 117 3.08 -16.65 7.08
CA PRO A 117 4.49 -16.89 7.33
C PRO A 117 5.24 -17.20 6.02
N VAL A 118 6.43 -16.62 5.85
CA VAL A 118 7.26 -16.80 4.65
C VAL A 118 7.50 -18.28 4.32
N ALA A 119 7.62 -19.14 5.34
CA ALA A 119 7.76 -20.58 5.14
C ALA A 119 6.59 -21.21 4.38
N VAL A 120 5.34 -20.73 4.62
CA VAL A 120 4.14 -21.21 3.92
C VAL A 120 4.12 -20.72 2.47
N GLU A 121 4.52 -19.47 2.23
CA GLU A 121 4.64 -18.94 0.86
C GLU A 121 5.71 -19.69 0.06
N LEU A 122 6.85 -20.02 0.67
CA LEU A 122 7.91 -20.81 0.03
C LEU A 122 7.44 -22.23 -0.34
N GLU A 123 6.65 -22.88 0.51
CA GLU A 123 6.03 -24.16 0.19
C GLU A 123 5.05 -24.04 -0.97
N ALA A 124 4.28 -22.97 -1.03
CA ALA A 124 3.31 -22.71 -2.11
C ALA A 124 3.97 -22.43 -3.47
N LEU A 125 5.20 -21.91 -3.48
CA LEU A 125 5.96 -21.65 -4.72
C LEU A 125 6.55 -22.94 -5.33
N GLU A 126 6.49 -24.09 -4.62
CA GLU A 126 7.02 -25.39 -5.10
C GLU A 126 8.47 -25.31 -5.62
N LEU A 127 9.28 -24.41 -5.06
CA LEU A 127 10.68 -24.26 -5.42
C LEU A 127 11.43 -25.53 -5.01
N GLY A 128 12.16 -26.13 -5.93
CA GLY A 128 12.88 -27.40 -5.67
C GLY A 128 13.98 -27.25 -4.61
N GLU A 129 14.70 -26.13 -4.61
CA GLU A 129 15.64 -25.73 -3.56
C GLU A 129 15.32 -24.29 -3.13
N ILE A 130 15.27 -24.05 -1.82
CA ILE A 130 15.06 -22.70 -1.30
C ILE A 130 16.36 -21.92 -1.43
N SER A 131 16.34 -20.89 -2.26
CA SER A 131 17.43 -19.93 -2.41
C SER A 131 17.11 -18.62 -1.69
N THR A 132 18.13 -17.78 -1.44
CA THR A 132 17.96 -16.41 -0.92
C THR A 132 17.08 -15.55 -1.82
N SER A 133 17.15 -15.77 -3.12
CA SER A 133 16.29 -15.11 -4.12
C SER A 133 14.84 -15.58 -4.02
N GLY A 134 14.61 -16.86 -3.77
CA GLY A 134 13.27 -17.44 -3.53
C GLY A 134 12.64 -16.87 -2.27
N VAL A 135 13.40 -16.77 -1.17
CA VAL A 135 12.92 -16.13 0.08
C VAL A 135 12.53 -14.67 -0.16
N LEU A 136 13.35 -13.91 -0.87
CA LEU A 136 13.01 -12.52 -1.20
C LEU A 136 11.73 -12.46 -2.04
N CYS A 137 11.59 -13.33 -3.02
CA CYS A 137 10.40 -13.37 -3.88
C CYS A 137 9.13 -13.72 -3.08
N ALA A 138 9.20 -14.71 -2.18
CA ALA A 138 8.09 -15.07 -1.30
C ALA A 138 7.66 -13.92 -0.38
N LEU A 139 8.61 -13.21 0.22
CA LEU A 139 8.35 -12.00 1.01
C LEU A 139 7.63 -10.93 0.20
N LEU A 140 8.07 -10.68 -1.02
CA LEU A 140 7.47 -9.68 -1.90
C LEU A 140 6.06 -10.09 -2.35
N LEU A 141 5.83 -11.37 -2.62
CA LEU A 141 4.51 -11.91 -2.97
C LEU A 141 3.51 -11.74 -1.81
N GLU A 142 3.93 -12.06 -0.59
CA GLU A 142 3.10 -11.84 0.60
C GLU A 142 2.71 -10.36 0.74
N HIS A 143 3.66 -9.42 0.63
CA HIS A 143 3.36 -8.00 0.72
C HIS A 143 2.48 -7.50 -0.42
N ALA A 144 2.67 -7.98 -1.65
CA ALA A 144 1.79 -7.69 -2.78
C ALA A 144 0.37 -8.24 -2.54
N ALA A 145 0.25 -9.44 -1.94
CA ALA A 145 -1.03 -10.04 -1.57
C ALA A 145 -1.76 -9.22 -0.49
N VAL A 146 -1.05 -8.70 0.51
CA VAL A 146 -1.62 -7.77 1.51
C VAL A 146 -2.19 -6.53 0.82
N THR A 147 -1.41 -5.89 -0.04
CA THR A 147 -1.84 -4.69 -0.77
C THR A 147 -3.07 -4.98 -1.65
N SER A 148 -3.10 -6.12 -2.31
CA SER A 148 -4.24 -6.57 -3.11
C SER A 148 -5.48 -6.84 -2.27
N ARG A 149 -5.35 -7.41 -1.06
CA ARG A 149 -6.46 -7.61 -0.11
C ARG A 149 -7.04 -6.27 0.34
N HIS A 150 -6.19 -5.27 0.65
CA HIS A 150 -6.64 -3.91 0.97
C HIS A 150 -7.47 -3.30 -0.17
N GLY A 151 -6.98 -3.35 -1.40
CA GLY A 151 -7.70 -2.85 -2.56
C GLY A 151 -9.07 -3.53 -2.76
N ARG A 152 -9.15 -4.85 -2.53
CA ARG A 152 -10.41 -5.60 -2.62
C ARG A 152 -11.40 -5.21 -1.53
N ALA A 153 -10.95 -5.06 -0.28
CA ALA A 153 -11.80 -4.61 0.83
C ALA A 153 -12.38 -3.21 0.58
N LEU A 154 -11.57 -2.28 0.06
CA LEU A 154 -12.04 -0.94 -0.33
C LEU A 154 -13.05 -0.98 -1.48
N ARG A 155 -12.86 -1.89 -2.45
CA ARG A 155 -13.84 -2.11 -3.54
C ARG A 155 -15.18 -2.60 -2.99
N GLU A 156 -15.18 -3.56 -2.09
CA GLU A 156 -16.41 -4.07 -1.46
C GLU A 156 -17.12 -2.95 -0.71
N LYS A 157 -16.39 -2.16 0.04
CA LYS A 157 -16.94 -1.04 0.80
C LYS A 157 -17.55 0.06 -0.09
N VAL A 158 -16.91 0.41 -1.21
CA VAL A 158 -17.48 1.41 -2.13
C VAL A 158 -18.73 0.88 -2.86
N LEU A 159 -18.82 -0.43 -3.08
CA LEU A 159 -20.04 -1.05 -3.63
C LEU A 159 -21.17 -1.03 -2.62
N GLU A 160 -20.89 -1.41 -1.37
CA GLU A 160 -21.86 -1.32 -0.25
C GLU A 160 -22.42 0.11 -0.10
N PHE A 161 -21.55 1.12 -0.15
CA PHE A 161 -22.00 2.52 -0.13
C PHE A 161 -22.90 2.87 -1.31
N GLY A 162 -22.57 2.36 -2.51
CA GLY A 162 -23.41 2.52 -3.68
C GLY A 162 -24.82 1.95 -3.49
N ASP A 163 -24.89 0.72 -3.03
CA ASP A 163 -26.16 0.01 -2.78
C ASP A 163 -27.00 0.72 -1.71
N ARG A 164 -26.39 1.14 -0.59
CA ARG A 164 -27.07 1.93 0.45
C ARG A 164 -27.62 3.25 -0.09
N MET A 165 -26.86 3.96 -0.92
CA MET A 165 -27.27 5.22 -1.53
C MET A 165 -28.32 5.04 -2.65
N ASP A 166 -28.49 3.84 -3.20
CA ASP A 166 -29.56 3.55 -4.15
C ASP A 166 -30.91 3.51 -3.45
N ASP A 167 -30.95 3.01 -2.22
CA ASP A 167 -32.16 3.03 -1.38
C ASP A 167 -32.43 4.43 -0.79
N ASP A 168 -31.41 5.07 -0.24
CA ASP A 168 -31.47 6.41 0.32
C ASP A 168 -30.10 7.11 0.19
N VAL A 169 -30.06 8.23 -0.56
CA VAL A 169 -28.85 9.00 -0.81
C VAL A 169 -28.23 9.57 0.48
N GLU A 170 -29.03 9.79 1.51
CA GLU A 170 -28.56 10.31 2.82
C GLU A 170 -28.10 9.18 3.78
N SER A 171 -28.23 7.92 3.39
CA SER A 171 -27.89 6.76 4.23
C SER A 171 -26.38 6.58 4.48
N VAL A 172 -25.52 7.22 3.69
CA VAL A 172 -24.07 7.20 3.83
C VAL A 172 -23.57 8.58 4.22
N ASP A 173 -22.80 8.66 5.31
CA ASP A 173 -22.19 9.92 5.73
C ASP A 173 -21.08 10.31 4.74
N PRO A 174 -21.01 11.58 4.29
CA PRO A 174 -19.90 12.08 3.50
C PRO A 174 -18.52 11.79 4.09
N GLU A 175 -18.39 11.81 5.42
CA GLU A 175 -17.15 11.50 6.13
C GLU A 175 -16.72 10.04 5.93
N GLU A 176 -17.68 9.09 5.80
CA GLU A 176 -17.37 7.69 5.49
C GLU A 176 -16.76 7.55 4.09
N ILE A 177 -17.31 8.28 3.10
CA ILE A 177 -16.77 8.27 1.73
C ILE A 177 -15.39 8.90 1.68
N GLU A 178 -15.18 10.02 2.38
CA GLU A 178 -13.87 10.67 2.46
C GLU A 178 -12.83 9.77 3.16
N ALA A 179 -13.23 9.05 4.21
CA ALA A 179 -12.35 8.08 4.88
C ALA A 179 -11.94 6.94 3.93
N LEU A 180 -12.88 6.44 3.11
CA LEU A 180 -12.60 5.44 2.09
C LEU A 180 -11.65 5.99 1.02
N ILE A 181 -11.82 7.22 0.56
CA ILE A 181 -10.90 7.86 -0.40
C ILE A 181 -9.51 7.98 0.20
N ARG A 182 -9.38 8.45 1.44
CA ARG A 182 -8.07 8.52 2.13
C ARG A 182 -7.39 7.15 2.22
N ALA A 183 -8.12 6.11 2.59
CA ALA A 183 -7.59 4.75 2.64
C ALA A 183 -7.18 4.24 1.25
N ASN A 184 -7.96 4.57 0.20
CA ASN A 184 -7.64 4.19 -1.16
C ASN A 184 -6.38 4.90 -1.69
N LEU A 185 -6.21 6.19 -1.41
CA LEU A 185 -5.00 6.94 -1.79
C LEU A 185 -3.72 6.31 -1.19
N LEU A 186 -3.81 5.80 0.04
CA LEU A 186 -2.70 5.07 0.65
C LEU A 186 -2.42 3.75 -0.08
N THR A 187 -3.47 3.03 -0.48
CA THR A 187 -3.35 1.77 -1.23
C THR A 187 -2.76 2.02 -2.63
N VAL A 188 -3.19 3.08 -3.32
CA VAL A 188 -2.60 3.51 -4.60
C VAL A 188 -1.11 3.77 -4.43
N ALA A 189 -0.72 4.58 -3.44
CA ALA A 189 0.68 4.93 -3.22
C ALA A 189 1.57 3.71 -2.96
N VAL A 190 1.08 2.73 -2.18
CA VAL A 190 1.83 1.48 -1.96
C VAL A 190 1.90 0.63 -3.22
N ALA A 191 0.78 0.51 -3.95
CA ALA A 191 0.72 -0.29 -5.18
C ALA A 191 1.60 0.30 -6.29
N ASP A 192 1.62 1.63 -6.46
CA ASP A 192 2.46 2.32 -7.44
C ASP A 192 3.95 2.07 -7.15
N GLU A 193 4.38 2.22 -5.89
CA GLU A 193 5.77 1.97 -5.51
C GLU A 193 6.15 0.49 -5.66
N GLN A 194 5.25 -0.43 -5.31
CA GLN A 194 5.48 -1.86 -5.54
C GLN A 194 5.59 -2.18 -7.03
N ASN A 195 4.73 -1.61 -7.87
CA ASN A 195 4.76 -1.79 -9.31
C ASN A 195 6.09 -1.29 -9.91
N GLU A 196 6.57 -0.12 -9.48
CA GLU A 196 7.89 0.40 -9.88
C GLU A 196 9.00 -0.58 -9.47
N ALA A 197 9.06 -1.01 -8.21
CA ALA A 197 10.08 -1.93 -7.72
C ALA A 197 10.06 -3.26 -8.47
N PHE A 198 8.88 -3.87 -8.61
CA PHE A 198 8.74 -5.19 -9.22
C PHE A 198 9.09 -5.17 -10.72
N SER A 199 8.81 -4.06 -11.42
CA SER A 199 9.22 -3.89 -12.81
C SER A 199 10.74 -3.86 -13.01
N LEU A 200 11.48 -3.45 -11.99
CA LEU A 200 12.95 -3.37 -12.01
C LEU A 200 13.65 -4.69 -11.64
N LEU A 201 13.00 -5.52 -10.79
CA LEU A 201 13.57 -6.78 -10.29
C LEU A 201 14.04 -7.75 -11.39
N PRO A 202 13.28 -8.00 -12.49
CA PRO A 202 13.74 -8.93 -13.54
C PRO A 202 15.07 -8.53 -14.19
N ASN A 203 15.39 -7.23 -14.14
CA ASN A 203 16.62 -6.68 -14.69
C ASN A 203 17.74 -6.54 -13.65
N ALA A 204 17.47 -6.84 -12.39
CA ALA A 204 18.38 -6.69 -11.25
C ALA A 204 19.41 -7.83 -11.20
N LYS A 205 20.18 -8.03 -12.27
CA LYS A 205 21.17 -9.12 -12.38
C LYS A 205 22.37 -8.86 -11.47
N SER A 206 22.54 -9.71 -10.45
CA SER A 206 23.69 -9.69 -9.55
C SER A 206 24.07 -11.12 -9.13
N ARG A 207 25.16 -11.28 -8.39
CA ARG A 207 25.52 -12.57 -7.80
C ARG A 207 24.57 -12.96 -6.65
N GLY A 208 23.88 -12.01 -6.07
CA GLY A 208 22.98 -12.22 -4.93
C GLY A 208 21.52 -12.43 -5.32
N PHE A 209 21.16 -12.21 -6.58
CA PHE A 209 19.77 -12.35 -7.02
C PHE A 209 19.69 -13.06 -8.39
N ALA A 210 19.28 -14.33 -8.34
CA ALA A 210 19.12 -15.18 -9.52
C ALA A 210 17.71 -14.98 -10.11
N THR A 211 17.60 -14.16 -11.16
CA THR A 211 16.30 -13.84 -11.78
C THR A 211 15.78 -14.91 -12.71
N ALA A 212 16.67 -15.73 -13.31
CA ALA A 212 16.30 -16.68 -14.35
C ALA A 212 15.42 -17.85 -13.83
N GLU A 213 15.60 -18.22 -12.57
CA GLU A 213 14.86 -19.32 -11.94
C GLU A 213 13.52 -18.86 -11.35
N LEU A 214 13.30 -17.54 -11.26
CA LEU A 214 12.14 -16.90 -10.64
C LEU A 214 11.31 -16.06 -11.63
N GLU A 215 11.50 -16.29 -12.92
CA GLU A 215 10.78 -15.51 -13.96
C GLU A 215 9.23 -15.60 -13.82
N PRO A 216 8.63 -16.76 -13.51
CA PRO A 216 7.18 -16.85 -13.29
C PRO A 216 6.71 -16.06 -12.07
N GLU A 217 7.45 -16.12 -10.96
CA GLU A 217 7.13 -15.44 -9.71
C GLU A 217 7.28 -13.92 -9.85
N LEU A 218 8.31 -13.46 -10.53
CA LEU A 218 8.51 -12.05 -10.85
C LEU A 218 7.41 -11.53 -11.80
N ALA A 219 6.96 -12.34 -12.75
CA ALA A 219 5.82 -12.00 -13.60
C ALA A 219 4.51 -11.93 -12.79
N LEU A 220 4.32 -12.82 -11.81
CA LEU A 220 3.19 -12.80 -10.90
C LEU A 220 3.19 -11.54 -10.04
N LEU A 221 4.32 -11.15 -9.46
CA LEU A 221 4.48 -9.91 -8.69
C LEU A 221 4.04 -8.68 -9.49
N ASN A 222 4.54 -8.54 -10.71
CA ASN A 222 4.16 -7.44 -11.61
C ASN A 222 2.65 -7.45 -11.91
N THR A 223 2.08 -8.64 -12.18
CA THR A 223 0.65 -8.78 -12.47
C THR A 223 -0.20 -8.40 -11.26
N MET A 224 0.21 -8.77 -10.05
CA MET A 224 -0.49 -8.43 -8.81
C MET A 224 -0.47 -6.93 -8.54
N ALA A 225 0.69 -6.29 -8.64
CA ALA A 225 0.84 -4.85 -8.43
C ALA A 225 -0.02 -4.06 -9.43
N ASP A 226 0.10 -4.34 -10.71
CA ASP A 226 -0.63 -3.69 -11.80
C ASP A 226 -2.16 -3.90 -11.68
N SER A 227 -2.61 -5.11 -11.29
CA SER A 227 -4.02 -5.37 -11.04
C SER A 227 -4.57 -4.60 -9.84
N THR A 228 -3.76 -4.45 -8.79
CA THR A 228 -4.12 -3.70 -7.58
C THR A 228 -4.20 -2.21 -7.86
N GLU A 229 -3.25 -1.64 -8.59
CA GLU A 229 -3.28 -0.25 -9.03
C GLU A 229 -4.56 0.04 -9.84
N ARG A 230 -4.85 -0.78 -10.85
CA ARG A 230 -6.08 -0.63 -11.65
C ARG A 230 -7.36 -0.78 -10.83
N LEU A 231 -7.36 -1.66 -9.82
CA LEU A 231 -8.49 -1.82 -8.92
C LEU A 231 -8.70 -0.55 -8.09
N SER A 232 -7.64 -0.02 -7.49
CA SER A 232 -7.66 1.18 -6.64
C SER A 232 -8.11 2.42 -7.42
N ARG A 233 -7.67 2.61 -8.67
CA ARG A 233 -8.15 3.69 -9.55
C ARG A 233 -9.67 3.58 -9.82
N ARG A 234 -10.20 2.36 -9.95
CA ARG A 234 -11.66 2.17 -10.09
C ARG A 234 -12.42 2.47 -8.81
N VAL A 235 -11.85 2.15 -7.65
CA VAL A 235 -12.42 2.51 -6.34
C VAL A 235 -12.51 4.04 -6.21
N GLU A 236 -11.44 4.76 -6.56
CA GLU A 236 -11.38 6.21 -6.55
C GLU A 236 -12.49 6.85 -7.40
N MET A 237 -12.57 6.45 -8.68
CA MET A 237 -13.62 6.95 -9.58
C MET A 237 -15.04 6.70 -9.06
N ARG A 238 -15.28 5.54 -8.44
CA ARG A 238 -16.60 5.23 -7.86
C ARG A 238 -16.88 6.08 -6.62
N ALA A 239 -15.92 6.24 -5.73
CA ALA A 239 -16.07 7.07 -4.53
C ALA A 239 -16.34 8.54 -4.90
N GLU A 240 -15.65 9.09 -5.89
CA GLU A 240 -15.94 10.43 -6.43
C GLU A 240 -17.37 10.55 -6.98
N ASN A 241 -17.84 9.51 -7.69
CA ASN A 241 -19.23 9.51 -8.19
C ASN A 241 -20.25 9.49 -7.04
N LEU A 242 -19.97 8.80 -5.92
CA LEU A 242 -20.84 8.83 -4.74
C LEU A 242 -20.90 10.24 -4.12
N ILE A 243 -19.77 10.93 -3.98
CA ILE A 243 -19.73 12.32 -3.50
C ILE A 243 -20.54 13.24 -4.44
N ARG A 244 -20.34 13.10 -5.74
CA ARG A 244 -21.09 13.89 -6.72
C ARG A 244 -22.59 13.66 -6.60
N ARG A 245 -23.02 12.42 -6.48
CA ARG A 245 -24.42 12.02 -6.28
C ARG A 245 -25.03 12.66 -5.04
N GLN A 246 -24.32 12.67 -3.90
CA GLN A 246 -24.77 13.38 -2.69
C GLN A 246 -24.87 14.88 -2.91
N SER A 247 -23.89 15.48 -3.57
CA SER A 247 -23.90 16.92 -3.88
C SER A 247 -25.11 17.31 -4.75
N ASP A 248 -25.36 16.53 -5.80
CA ASP A 248 -26.48 16.74 -6.72
C ASP A 248 -27.83 16.61 -5.99
N HIS A 249 -27.95 15.62 -5.09
CA HIS A 249 -29.12 15.44 -4.26
C HIS A 249 -29.38 16.66 -3.37
N LYS A 250 -28.36 17.12 -2.61
CA LYS A 250 -28.44 18.30 -1.75
C LYS A 250 -28.83 19.57 -2.56
N GLN A 251 -28.23 19.74 -3.73
CA GLN A 251 -28.53 20.86 -4.61
C GLN A 251 -29.98 20.77 -5.13
N GLY A 252 -30.46 19.58 -5.47
CA GLY A 252 -31.86 19.35 -5.85
C GLY A 252 -32.85 19.74 -4.74
N LEU A 253 -32.57 19.37 -3.50
CA LEU A 253 -33.38 19.77 -2.33
C LEU A 253 -33.39 21.29 -2.13
N LEU A 254 -32.22 21.95 -2.24
CA LEU A 254 -32.13 23.41 -2.15
C LEU A 254 -32.93 24.10 -3.26
N ASN A 255 -32.82 23.62 -4.50
CA ASN A 255 -33.56 24.17 -5.64
C ASN A 255 -35.08 24.01 -5.45
N ARG A 256 -35.55 22.87 -4.93
CA ARG A 256 -36.98 22.69 -4.60
C ARG A 256 -37.45 23.69 -3.53
N ARG A 257 -36.66 23.90 -2.45
CA ARG A 257 -36.98 24.86 -1.39
C ARG A 257 -37.02 26.33 -1.95
N LEU A 258 -36.06 26.68 -2.78
CA LEU A 258 -36.03 27.99 -3.46
C LEU A 258 -37.23 28.17 -4.40
N GLY A 259 -37.58 27.11 -5.15
CA GLY A 259 -38.78 27.12 -6.00
C GLY A 259 -40.08 27.38 -5.21
N LEU A 260 -40.25 26.71 -4.07
CA LEU A 260 -41.39 26.96 -3.17
C LEU A 260 -41.41 28.39 -2.64
N LEU A 261 -40.24 28.92 -2.20
CA LEU A 261 -40.13 30.31 -1.75
C LEU A 261 -40.50 31.30 -2.85
N THR A 262 -40.06 31.06 -4.08
CA THR A 262 -40.39 31.89 -5.26
C THR A 262 -41.89 31.90 -5.54
N ILE A 263 -42.56 30.73 -5.47
CA ILE A 263 -44.02 30.62 -5.64
C ILE A 263 -44.75 31.42 -4.56
N ILE A 264 -44.36 31.24 -3.29
CA ILE A 264 -44.95 32.00 -2.17
C ILE A 264 -44.76 33.50 -2.40
N SER A 265 -43.56 33.95 -2.73
CA SER A 265 -43.25 35.34 -2.98
C SER A 265 -44.07 35.91 -4.13
N ALA A 266 -44.25 35.17 -5.23
CA ALA A 266 -45.03 35.56 -6.39
C ALA A 266 -46.52 35.77 -6.08
N ILE A 267 -47.05 35.05 -5.09
CA ILE A 267 -48.45 35.19 -4.61
C ILE A 267 -48.55 36.35 -3.62
N PHE A 268 -47.66 36.43 -2.64
CA PHE A 268 -47.77 37.40 -1.57
C PHE A 268 -47.37 38.82 -1.95
N MET A 269 -46.38 38.96 -2.88
CA MET A 269 -45.92 40.31 -3.31
C MET A 269 -47.06 41.16 -3.87
N PRO A 270 -47.89 40.72 -4.85
CA PRO A 270 -49.01 41.51 -5.33
C PRO A 270 -50.09 41.75 -4.25
N LEU A 271 -50.32 40.74 -3.41
CA LEU A 271 -51.30 40.89 -2.31
C LEU A 271 -50.84 41.92 -1.28
N THR A 272 -49.56 41.93 -0.92
CA THR A 272 -48.96 42.91 -0.02
C THR A 272 -49.01 44.33 -0.62
N LEU A 273 -48.76 44.45 -1.92
CA LEU A 273 -48.87 45.73 -2.63
C LEU A 273 -50.33 46.25 -2.57
N LEU A 274 -51.31 45.41 -2.88
CA LEU A 274 -52.71 45.78 -2.81
C LEU A 274 -53.14 46.17 -1.40
N ALA A 275 -52.77 45.35 -0.38
CA ALA A 275 -53.05 45.69 1.01
C ALA A 275 -52.35 46.97 1.46
N GLY A 276 -51.12 47.23 0.98
CA GLY A 276 -50.42 48.48 1.26
C GLY A 276 -51.14 49.72 0.65
N ILE A 277 -51.61 49.59 -0.60
CA ILE A 277 -52.37 50.69 -1.27
C ILE A 277 -53.70 50.96 -0.51
N TRP A 278 -54.42 49.89 -0.10
CA TRP A 278 -55.69 50.07 0.62
C TRP A 278 -55.48 50.43 2.10
N GLY A 279 -54.33 50.16 2.68
CA GLY A 279 -53.95 50.61 4.02
C GLY A 279 -53.49 52.06 4.11
N MET A 280 -53.24 52.72 2.96
CA MET A 280 -52.93 54.17 2.92
C MET A 280 -54.17 54.94 3.16
N ASN A 281 -54.12 55.85 4.16
CA ASN A 281 -55.23 56.73 4.55
C ASN A 281 -55.36 57.90 3.49
N PHE A 282 -56.06 57.64 2.38
CA PHE A 282 -56.37 58.70 1.39
C PHE A 282 -57.52 59.55 1.93
N GLN A 283 -57.36 60.87 1.88
CA GLN A 283 -58.43 61.82 2.26
C GLN A 283 -59.69 61.73 1.36
N ASN A 284 -59.56 61.15 0.15
CA ASN A 284 -60.65 60.83 -0.77
C ASN A 284 -60.36 59.48 -1.41
N MET A 285 -61.03 58.40 -0.99
CA MET A 285 -61.10 57.16 -1.73
C MET A 285 -62.08 57.28 -2.88
N PRO A 286 -61.77 56.78 -4.10
CA PRO A 286 -62.73 56.70 -5.20
C PRO A 286 -63.80 55.66 -4.87
#